data_e4c306f399b8a35660e6788e2a4e2f07
#
_entry.id   e4c306f399b8a35660e6788e2a4e2f07
#
_cell.length_a   1.000
_cell.length_b   1.000
_cell.length_c   1.000
_cell.angle_alpha   90.00
_cell.angle_beta   90.00
_cell.angle_gamma   90.00
#
_symmetry.space_group_name_H-M   'P 1'
#
loop_
_entity.id
_entity.type
_entity.pdbx_description
1 polymer ?
#
loop_
_entity_poly.entity_id
_entity_poly.type
_entity_poly.pdbx_seq_one_letter_code
_entity_poly.pdbx_strand_id
1 'polypeptide(L)'
;MANNTYPAEFIYENLMIQNNIIHSSYITGVRHLLFLGSSCIYPKLATQPMQETALLTGTLEPTNEPYAIAKIAGIKMCESYNRQYGVDYRSVMPTNLYGENDNFHPENSHVIPALMRRFHEAKLANAPEVVVWGTGKPMREFLHVDDMAAASIFVMNVDKATYEENTEPMLSHFNVGTGVDCTIKE
;
A
#
# COMPACT_ATOMS: atom_id res chain seq x y z
N MET A 1 1.30 -14.53 -3.44
CA MET A 1 1.89 -15.82 -3.02
C MET A 1 3.11 -15.63 -2.11
N ALA A 2 4.07 -14.77 -2.42
CA ALA A 2 5.28 -14.58 -1.61
C ALA A 2 5.03 -14.34 -0.11
N ASN A 3 4.12 -13.44 0.26
CA ASN A 3 3.77 -13.15 1.66
C ASN A 3 3.31 -14.38 2.44
N ASN A 4 2.59 -15.29 1.78
CA ASN A 4 2.11 -16.53 2.41
C ASN A 4 3.18 -17.62 2.45
N THR A 5 4.18 -17.55 1.58
CA THR A 5 5.29 -18.53 1.50
C THR A 5 6.41 -18.19 2.48
N TYR A 6 6.69 -16.89 2.67
CA TYR A 6 7.81 -16.37 3.46
C TYR A 6 7.34 -15.38 4.55
N PRO A 7 6.39 -15.76 5.42
CA PRO A 7 5.78 -14.81 6.37
C PRO A 7 6.77 -14.23 7.39
N ALA A 8 7.76 -15.01 7.81
CA ALA A 8 8.77 -14.56 8.76
C ALA A 8 9.70 -13.50 8.17
N GLU A 9 10.18 -13.71 6.96
CA GLU A 9 11.00 -12.74 6.23
C GLU A 9 10.21 -11.46 5.97
N PHE A 10 8.97 -11.58 5.53
CA PHE A 10 8.12 -10.41 5.23
C PHE A 10 7.90 -9.52 6.44
N ILE A 11 7.57 -10.07 7.61
CA ILE A 11 7.40 -9.25 8.81
C ILE A 11 8.73 -8.70 9.30
N TYR A 12 9.76 -9.53 9.38
CA TYR A 12 11.07 -9.14 9.92
C TYR A 12 11.74 -8.05 9.08
N GLU A 13 11.86 -8.27 7.78
CA GLU A 13 12.56 -7.34 6.89
C GLU A 13 11.84 -5.99 6.80
N ASN A 14 10.51 -5.99 6.68
CA ASN A 14 9.75 -4.74 6.65
C ASN A 14 9.87 -3.98 7.96
N LEU A 15 9.79 -4.65 9.12
CA LEU A 15 9.98 -4.00 10.42
C LEU A 15 11.39 -3.43 10.55
N MET A 16 12.43 -4.18 10.16
CA MET A 16 13.82 -3.72 10.26
C MET A 16 14.08 -2.52 9.35
N ILE A 17 13.64 -2.56 8.10
CA ILE A 17 13.79 -1.45 7.15
C ILE A 17 13.12 -0.19 7.68
N GLN A 18 11.83 -0.26 8.00
CA GLN A 18 11.06 0.92 8.40
C GLN A 18 11.50 1.47 9.75
N ASN A 19 11.81 0.61 10.75
CA ASN A 19 12.26 1.06 12.05
C ASN A 19 13.60 1.78 11.95
N ASN A 20 14.55 1.24 11.18
CA ASN A 20 15.83 1.86 10.94
C ASN A 20 15.68 3.21 10.22
N ILE A 21 14.85 3.29 9.16
CA ILE A 21 14.65 4.53 8.41
C ILE A 21 13.99 5.58 9.30
N ILE A 22 12.87 5.27 9.95
CA ILE A 22 12.11 6.24 10.75
C ILE A 22 12.97 6.74 11.95
N HIS A 23 13.61 5.81 12.67
CA HIS A 23 14.43 6.18 13.82
C HIS A 23 15.68 6.97 13.41
N SER A 24 16.40 6.52 12.39
CA SER A 24 17.60 7.22 11.92
C SER A 24 17.26 8.60 11.34
N SER A 25 16.13 8.75 10.68
CA SER A 25 15.63 10.06 10.23
C SER A 25 15.49 11.03 11.40
N TYR A 26 14.89 10.59 12.49
CA TYR A 26 14.80 11.41 13.71
C TYR A 26 16.16 11.77 14.30
N ILE A 27 17.04 10.77 14.50
CA ILE A 27 18.38 10.97 15.10
C ILE A 27 19.25 11.92 14.25
N THR A 28 19.11 11.88 12.92
CA THR A 28 19.86 12.73 11.99
C THR A 28 19.20 14.09 11.74
N GLY A 29 18.08 14.39 12.40
CA GLY A 29 17.42 15.70 12.34
C GLY A 29 16.49 15.87 11.14
N VAL A 30 16.13 14.82 10.41
CA VAL A 30 15.09 14.85 9.36
C VAL A 30 13.74 15.14 10.03
N ARG A 31 13.10 16.24 9.65
CA ARG A 31 11.84 16.69 10.25
C ARG A 31 10.60 16.30 9.47
N HIS A 32 10.75 16.00 8.18
CA HIS A 32 9.65 15.62 7.28
C HIS A 32 9.94 14.26 6.69
N LEU A 33 8.99 13.35 6.77
CA LEU A 33 9.08 11.99 6.22
C LEU A 33 7.71 11.56 5.74
N LEU A 34 7.64 10.89 4.58
CA LEU A 34 6.45 10.21 4.11
C LEU A 34 6.66 8.70 4.14
N PHE A 35 5.79 7.99 4.84
CA PHE A 35 5.77 6.55 4.92
C PHE A 35 4.71 5.98 3.98
N LEU A 36 5.12 5.06 3.11
CA LEU A 36 4.20 4.33 2.25
C LEU A 36 3.68 3.10 2.98
N GLY A 37 2.41 3.15 3.36
CA GLY A 37 1.69 2.00 3.88
C GLY A 37 1.24 1.04 2.78
N SER A 38 0.11 0.40 3.00
CA SER A 38 -0.52 -0.50 2.03
C SER A 38 -1.99 -0.68 2.39
N SER A 39 -2.86 -0.86 1.42
CA SER A 39 -4.29 -1.13 1.65
C SER A 39 -4.57 -2.43 2.40
N CYS A 40 -3.61 -3.36 2.49
CA CYS A 40 -3.73 -4.60 3.27
C CYS A 40 -3.79 -4.39 4.80
N ILE A 41 -3.56 -3.16 5.30
CA ILE A 41 -3.68 -2.82 6.73
C ILE A 41 -5.12 -2.84 7.24
N TYR A 42 -6.10 -2.77 6.36
CA TYR A 42 -7.50 -2.77 6.72
C TYR A 42 -8.04 -4.18 6.97
N PRO A 43 -9.07 -4.29 7.83
CA PRO A 43 -9.72 -5.57 8.07
C PRO A 43 -10.23 -6.21 6.77
N LYS A 44 -10.13 -7.53 6.69
CA LYS A 44 -10.59 -8.31 5.53
C LYS A 44 -12.04 -8.02 5.13
N LEU A 45 -12.90 -7.74 6.12
CA LEU A 45 -14.33 -7.48 5.94
C LEU A 45 -14.69 -6.01 6.21
N ALA A 46 -13.74 -5.08 6.03
CA ALA A 46 -14.03 -3.67 6.14
C ALA A 46 -15.10 -3.23 5.13
N THR A 47 -15.96 -2.31 5.58
CA THR A 47 -16.99 -1.71 4.71
C THR A 47 -16.34 -0.97 3.55
N GLN A 48 -16.91 -1.10 2.37
CA GLN A 48 -16.47 -0.41 1.16
C GLN A 48 -17.35 0.83 0.90
N PRO A 49 -16.76 1.97 0.46
CA PRO A 49 -15.32 2.23 0.36
C PRO A 49 -14.64 2.25 1.74
N MET A 50 -13.42 1.75 1.81
CA MET A 50 -12.68 1.69 3.07
C MET A 50 -12.27 3.08 3.54
N GLN A 51 -12.65 3.40 4.78
CA GLN A 51 -12.26 4.65 5.44
C GLN A 51 -11.03 4.42 6.31
N GLU A 52 -10.25 5.47 6.55
CA GLU A 52 -9.07 5.43 7.42
C GLU A 52 -9.40 4.94 8.83
N THR A 53 -10.60 5.26 9.32
CA THR A 53 -11.13 4.82 10.61
C THR A 53 -11.31 3.31 10.76
N ALA A 54 -11.29 2.57 9.65
CA ALA A 54 -11.35 1.10 9.69
C ALA A 54 -10.04 0.45 10.18
N LEU A 55 -8.95 1.20 10.29
CA LEU A 55 -7.68 0.69 10.79
C LEU A 55 -7.84 0.07 12.20
N LEU A 56 -7.39 -1.18 12.37
CA LEU A 56 -7.43 -1.94 13.64
C LEU A 56 -8.84 -2.25 14.18
N THR A 57 -9.89 -2.19 13.36
CA THR A 57 -11.26 -2.49 13.79
C THR A 57 -11.68 -3.94 13.61
N GLY A 58 -10.83 -4.79 13.02
CA GLY A 58 -11.12 -6.21 12.79
C GLY A 58 -9.91 -7.01 12.36
N THR A 59 -10.14 -8.29 12.02
CA THR A 59 -9.11 -9.23 11.62
C THR A 59 -8.60 -8.94 10.20
N LEU A 60 -7.29 -9.06 10.00
CA LEU A 60 -6.63 -8.88 8.72
C LEU A 60 -6.83 -10.10 7.80
N GLU A 61 -6.48 -9.95 6.51
CA GLU A 61 -6.40 -11.09 5.59
C GLU A 61 -5.22 -12.01 5.99
N PRO A 62 -5.47 -13.27 6.39
CA PRO A 62 -4.42 -14.13 6.96
C PRO A 62 -3.20 -14.33 6.06
N THR A 63 -3.38 -14.33 4.74
CA THR A 63 -2.29 -14.54 3.77
C THR A 63 -1.33 -13.35 3.67
N ASN A 64 -1.76 -12.16 4.13
CA ASN A 64 -1.00 -10.91 4.12
C ASN A 64 -0.75 -10.36 5.54
N GLU A 65 -1.27 -10.99 6.57
CA GLU A 65 -1.24 -10.49 7.95
C GLU A 65 0.16 -10.09 8.42
N PRO A 66 1.24 -10.88 8.23
CA PRO A 66 2.58 -10.50 8.66
C PRO A 66 3.08 -9.18 8.05
N TYR A 67 2.84 -8.99 6.75
CA TYR A 67 3.17 -7.75 6.06
C TYR A 67 2.28 -6.58 6.51
N ALA A 68 0.98 -6.82 6.65
CA ALA A 68 0.03 -5.81 7.11
C ALA A 68 0.38 -5.30 8.51
N ILE A 69 0.70 -6.19 9.45
CA ILE A 69 1.16 -5.83 10.80
C ILE A 69 2.42 -4.96 10.74
N ALA A 70 3.39 -5.32 9.93
CA ALA A 70 4.58 -4.51 9.77
C ALA A 70 4.22 -3.10 9.27
N LYS A 71 3.37 -2.97 8.25
CA LYS A 71 2.93 -1.66 7.73
C LYS A 71 2.13 -0.85 8.75
N ILE A 72 1.25 -1.49 9.52
CA ILE A 72 0.55 -0.84 10.64
C ILE A 72 1.55 -0.31 11.68
N ALA A 73 2.55 -1.11 12.05
CA ALA A 73 3.58 -0.68 12.99
C ALA A 73 4.35 0.55 12.49
N GLY A 74 4.66 0.64 11.19
CA GLY A 74 5.32 1.81 10.59
C GLY A 74 4.47 3.07 10.67
N ILE A 75 3.17 2.99 10.38
CA ILE A 75 2.22 4.09 10.54
C ILE A 75 2.20 4.55 11.99
N LYS A 76 2.00 3.62 12.92
CA LYS A 76 1.95 3.92 14.37
C LYS A 76 3.28 4.47 14.90
N MET A 77 4.40 4.07 14.32
CA MET A 77 5.70 4.63 14.63
C MET A 77 5.78 6.10 14.18
N CYS A 78 5.39 6.44 12.96
CA CYS A 78 5.34 7.83 12.48
C CYS A 78 4.45 8.70 13.40
N GLU A 79 3.23 8.25 13.70
CA GLU A 79 2.31 8.94 14.60
C GLU A 79 2.90 9.13 16.01
N SER A 80 3.58 8.12 16.54
CA SER A 80 4.22 8.20 17.85
C SER A 80 5.37 9.20 17.89
N TYR A 81 6.17 9.27 16.82
CA TYR A 81 7.23 10.26 16.70
C TYR A 81 6.70 11.69 16.56
N ASN A 82 5.60 11.88 15.83
CA ASN A 82 4.92 13.15 15.75
C ASN A 82 4.47 13.63 17.14
N ARG A 83 3.81 12.76 17.91
CA ARG A 83 3.32 13.10 19.26
C ARG A 83 4.43 13.37 20.25
N GLN A 84 5.48 12.57 20.25
CA GLN A 84 6.53 12.64 21.24
C GLN A 84 7.57 13.71 20.94
N TYR A 85 7.92 13.89 19.67
CA TYR A 85 9.06 14.71 19.25
C TYR A 85 8.69 15.92 18.40
N GLY A 86 7.41 16.07 18.02
CA GLY A 86 6.93 17.21 17.24
C GLY A 86 7.47 17.23 15.79
N VAL A 87 7.89 16.10 15.26
CA VAL A 87 8.26 15.98 13.84
C VAL A 87 7.03 15.97 12.96
N ASP A 88 7.20 15.93 11.64
CA ASP A 88 6.12 15.85 10.66
C ASP A 88 6.32 14.62 9.78
N TYR A 89 5.99 13.45 10.33
CA TYR A 89 6.06 12.16 9.66
C TYR A 89 4.66 11.73 9.24
N ARG A 90 4.40 11.73 7.95
CA ARG A 90 3.10 11.47 7.35
C ARG A 90 3.04 10.07 6.75
N SER A 91 1.84 9.54 6.56
CA SER A 91 1.64 8.21 5.97
C SER A 91 0.54 8.25 4.92
N VAL A 92 0.73 7.53 3.81
CA VAL A 92 -0.28 7.36 2.76
C VAL A 92 -0.48 5.89 2.44
N MET A 93 -1.71 5.53 2.12
CA MET A 93 -2.15 4.17 1.79
C MET A 93 -2.49 4.09 0.32
N PRO A 94 -1.58 3.61 -0.53
CA PRO A 94 -1.90 3.40 -1.94
C PRO A 94 -2.86 2.23 -2.13
N THR A 95 -3.67 2.30 -3.17
CA THR A 95 -4.39 1.17 -3.73
C THR A 95 -3.44 0.24 -4.52
N ASN A 96 -3.94 -0.57 -5.44
CA ASN A 96 -3.06 -1.43 -6.26
C ASN A 96 -2.36 -0.57 -7.32
N LEU A 97 -1.05 -0.46 -7.20
CA LEU A 97 -0.24 0.33 -8.12
C LEU A 97 0.10 -0.46 -9.38
N TYR A 98 0.21 0.26 -10.50
CA TYR A 98 0.72 -0.25 -11.76
C TYR A 98 1.49 0.84 -12.51
N GLY A 99 2.36 0.46 -13.43
CA GLY A 99 3.09 1.42 -14.25
C GLY A 99 4.30 0.80 -14.96
N GLU A 100 5.10 1.66 -15.57
CA GLU A 100 6.36 1.25 -16.20
C GLU A 100 7.33 0.66 -15.17
N ASN A 101 8.14 -0.30 -15.61
CA ASN A 101 9.13 -1.00 -14.79
C ASN A 101 8.53 -1.87 -13.65
N ASP A 102 7.23 -2.21 -13.73
CA ASP A 102 6.62 -3.14 -12.78
C ASP A 102 7.22 -4.55 -12.87
N ASN A 103 6.90 -5.39 -11.90
CA ASN A 103 7.35 -6.79 -11.87
C ASN A 103 6.48 -7.66 -12.79
N PHE A 104 7.00 -8.05 -13.94
CA PHE A 104 6.34 -8.95 -14.91
C PHE A 104 6.68 -10.44 -14.70
N HIS A 105 7.07 -10.86 -13.50
CA HIS A 105 7.38 -12.27 -13.23
C HIS A 105 6.15 -13.16 -13.45
N PRO A 106 6.29 -14.36 -14.09
CA PRO A 106 5.13 -15.20 -14.46
C PRO A 106 4.21 -15.59 -13.30
N GLU A 107 4.77 -15.79 -12.10
CA GLU A 107 4.06 -16.31 -10.93
C GLU A 107 3.94 -15.33 -9.76
N ASN A 108 4.84 -14.33 -9.68
CA ASN A 108 4.98 -13.44 -8.52
C ASN A 108 4.68 -11.97 -8.83
N SER A 109 4.02 -11.69 -9.95
CA SER A 109 3.59 -10.34 -10.32
C SER A 109 2.16 -10.03 -9.83
N HIS A 110 1.86 -8.75 -9.73
CA HIS A 110 0.50 -8.27 -9.49
C HIS A 110 -0.40 -8.50 -10.73
N VAL A 111 -1.71 -8.31 -10.56
CA VAL A 111 -2.70 -8.72 -11.56
C VAL A 111 -2.52 -8.02 -12.91
N ILE A 112 -2.31 -6.69 -12.95
CA ILE A 112 -2.14 -5.97 -14.21
C ILE A 112 -0.89 -6.44 -14.96
N PRO A 113 0.34 -6.40 -14.41
CA PRO A 113 1.52 -6.88 -15.14
C PRO A 113 1.44 -8.36 -15.50
N ALA A 114 0.82 -9.21 -14.66
CA ALA A 114 0.60 -10.62 -14.99
C ALA A 114 -0.29 -10.80 -16.22
N LEU A 115 -1.39 -10.07 -16.30
CA LEU A 115 -2.30 -10.14 -17.45
C LEU A 115 -1.66 -9.55 -18.71
N MET A 116 -1.01 -8.38 -18.61
CA MET A 116 -0.29 -7.77 -19.73
C MET A 116 0.72 -8.75 -20.35
N ARG A 117 1.54 -9.40 -19.50
CA ARG A 117 2.50 -10.39 -19.97
C ARG A 117 1.81 -11.57 -20.66
N ARG A 118 0.78 -12.16 -20.06
CA ARG A 118 0.06 -13.30 -20.63
C ARG A 118 -0.60 -12.97 -21.96
N PHE A 119 -1.24 -11.82 -22.07
CA PHE A 119 -1.84 -11.38 -23.34
C PHE A 119 -0.77 -11.13 -24.42
N HIS A 120 0.35 -10.54 -24.03
CA HIS A 120 1.46 -10.31 -24.96
C HIS A 120 2.05 -11.62 -25.47
N GLU A 121 2.36 -12.57 -24.57
CA GLU A 121 2.91 -13.88 -24.93
C GLU A 121 1.92 -14.68 -25.80
N ALA A 122 0.63 -14.68 -25.46
CA ALA A 122 -0.41 -15.33 -26.26
C ALA A 122 -0.52 -14.74 -27.67
N LYS A 123 -0.43 -13.41 -27.79
CA LYS A 123 -0.40 -12.73 -29.09
C LYS A 123 0.79 -13.16 -29.94
N LEU A 124 1.99 -13.24 -29.35
CA LEU A 124 3.20 -13.68 -30.05
C LEU A 124 3.11 -15.15 -30.49
N ALA A 125 2.48 -16.00 -29.68
CA ALA A 125 2.29 -17.42 -29.95
C ALA A 125 1.09 -17.72 -30.86
N ASN A 126 0.31 -16.69 -31.27
CA ASN A 126 -0.98 -16.86 -31.93
C ASN A 126 -1.92 -17.85 -31.18
N ALA A 127 -1.89 -17.80 -29.84
CA ALA A 127 -2.75 -18.66 -29.02
C ALA A 127 -4.22 -18.28 -29.17
N PRO A 128 -5.14 -19.25 -29.24
CA PRO A 128 -6.59 -18.96 -29.43
C PRO A 128 -7.25 -18.37 -28.18
N GLU A 129 -6.64 -18.53 -27.02
CA GLU A 129 -7.20 -18.10 -25.74
C GLU A 129 -6.10 -17.76 -24.72
N VAL A 130 -6.46 -16.97 -23.70
CA VAL A 130 -5.62 -16.69 -22.54
C VAL A 130 -6.35 -17.13 -21.28
N VAL A 131 -5.67 -17.95 -20.46
CA VAL A 131 -6.25 -18.38 -19.16
C VAL A 131 -6.10 -17.27 -18.13
N VAL A 132 -7.24 -16.78 -17.63
CA VAL A 132 -7.30 -15.85 -16.49
C VAL A 132 -7.67 -16.65 -15.23
N TRP A 133 -6.87 -16.52 -14.19
CA TRP A 133 -7.08 -17.30 -12.97
C TRP A 133 -8.22 -16.75 -12.13
N GLY A 134 -9.02 -17.67 -11.55
CA GLY A 134 -10.13 -17.35 -10.68
C GLY A 134 -11.40 -16.99 -11.46
N THR A 135 -12.34 -16.34 -10.77
CA THR A 135 -13.65 -16.00 -11.33
C THR A 135 -13.70 -14.67 -12.06
N GLY A 136 -12.66 -13.84 -11.92
CA GLY A 136 -12.65 -12.46 -12.42
C GLY A 136 -13.58 -11.49 -11.67
N LYS A 137 -14.35 -11.97 -10.68
CA LYS A 137 -15.32 -11.15 -9.91
C LYS A 137 -14.70 -10.24 -8.83
N PRO A 138 -13.52 -10.56 -8.22
CA PRO A 138 -12.95 -9.67 -7.22
C PRO A 138 -12.78 -8.28 -7.79
N MET A 139 -13.19 -7.29 -7.02
CA MET A 139 -13.01 -5.89 -7.34
C MET A 139 -11.65 -5.38 -6.86
N ARG A 140 -11.06 -4.47 -7.62
CA ARG A 140 -9.82 -3.80 -7.28
C ARG A 140 -9.86 -2.37 -7.77
N GLU A 141 -9.27 -1.50 -6.98
CA GLU A 141 -8.94 -0.15 -7.39
C GLU A 141 -7.48 -0.13 -7.85
N PHE A 142 -7.22 0.53 -8.98
CA PHE A 142 -5.89 0.64 -9.57
C PHE A 142 -5.48 2.12 -9.70
N LEU A 143 -4.22 2.41 -9.38
CA LEU A 143 -3.67 3.76 -9.47
C LEU A 143 -2.32 3.70 -10.19
N HIS A 144 -2.11 4.62 -11.16
CA HIS A 144 -0.83 4.72 -11.83
C HIS A 144 0.26 5.22 -10.87
N VAL A 145 1.48 4.72 -11.03
CA VAL A 145 2.59 5.05 -10.12
C VAL A 145 2.94 6.55 -10.13
N ASP A 146 2.77 7.23 -11.26
CA ASP A 146 3.01 8.67 -11.36
C ASP A 146 1.96 9.48 -10.57
N ASP A 147 0.71 9.04 -10.57
CA ASP A 147 -0.36 9.67 -9.77
C ASP A 147 -0.09 9.46 -8.28
N MET A 148 0.38 8.26 -7.89
CA MET A 148 0.81 8.01 -6.51
C MET A 148 2.00 8.87 -6.11
N ALA A 149 2.98 9.06 -7.01
CA ALA A 149 4.12 9.95 -6.77
C ALA A 149 3.68 11.40 -6.61
N ALA A 150 2.79 11.87 -7.49
CA ALA A 150 2.22 13.22 -7.41
C ALA A 150 1.43 13.43 -6.11
N ALA A 151 0.59 12.47 -5.73
CA ALA A 151 -0.15 12.50 -4.47
C ALA A 151 0.78 12.51 -3.25
N SER A 152 1.86 11.73 -3.28
CA SER A 152 2.88 11.70 -2.23
C SER A 152 3.54 13.07 -2.03
N ILE A 153 3.92 13.73 -3.14
CA ILE A 153 4.49 15.08 -3.13
C ILE A 153 3.45 16.09 -2.63
N PHE A 154 2.20 15.98 -3.07
CA PHE A 154 1.11 16.84 -2.61
C PHE A 154 0.92 16.72 -1.09
N VAL A 155 0.77 15.49 -0.55
CA VAL A 155 0.62 15.26 0.89
C VAL A 155 1.80 15.80 1.69
N MET A 156 3.03 15.66 1.18
CA MET A 156 4.23 16.21 1.83
C MET A 156 4.24 17.74 1.87
N ASN A 157 3.65 18.41 0.88
CA ASN A 157 3.63 19.87 0.76
C ASN A 157 2.39 20.54 1.37
N VAL A 158 1.38 19.78 1.77
CA VAL A 158 0.25 20.34 2.56
C VAL A 158 0.83 20.95 3.83
N ASP A 159 0.42 22.17 4.17
CA ASP A 159 0.86 22.79 5.41
C ASP A 159 0.42 21.97 6.63
N LYS A 160 1.22 22.04 7.70
CA LYS A 160 1.03 21.18 8.86
C LYS A 160 -0.34 21.41 9.55
N ALA A 161 -0.81 22.64 9.59
CA ALA A 161 -2.10 22.96 10.22
C ALA A 161 -3.25 22.31 9.45
N THR A 162 -3.28 22.45 8.12
CA THR A 162 -4.26 21.79 7.26
C THR A 162 -4.21 20.26 7.37
N TYR A 163 -3.00 19.69 7.46
CA TYR A 163 -2.86 18.25 7.66
C TYR A 163 -3.45 17.80 9.01
N GLU A 164 -3.14 18.51 10.09
CA GLU A 164 -3.62 18.22 11.44
C GLU A 164 -5.15 18.43 11.60
N GLU A 165 -5.73 19.41 10.88
CA GLU A 165 -7.18 19.63 10.86
C GLU A 165 -7.96 18.48 10.18
N ASN A 166 -7.31 17.72 9.28
CA ASN A 166 -7.92 16.63 8.54
C ASN A 166 -7.49 15.23 9.03
N THR A 167 -6.76 15.15 10.14
CA THR A 167 -6.31 13.90 10.74
C THR A 167 -6.46 13.92 12.26
N GLU A 168 -6.33 12.75 12.89
CA GLU A 168 -6.26 12.63 14.34
C GLU A 168 -4.86 12.18 14.78
N PRO A 169 -4.40 12.52 16.00
CA PRO A 169 -3.02 12.24 16.45
C PRO A 169 -2.56 10.77 16.35
N MET A 170 -3.49 9.81 16.35
CA MET A 170 -3.19 8.38 16.21
C MET A 170 -3.99 7.74 15.07
N LEU A 171 -4.46 8.55 14.14
CA LEU A 171 -5.11 8.15 12.88
C LEU A 171 -4.80 9.22 11.82
N SER A 172 -3.52 9.33 11.46
CA SER A 172 -3.01 10.42 10.62
C SER A 172 -2.47 9.95 9.26
N HIS A 173 -3.05 8.90 8.70
CA HIS A 173 -2.76 8.45 7.34
C HIS A 173 -3.90 8.81 6.39
N PHE A 174 -3.59 8.92 5.11
CA PHE A 174 -4.57 9.14 4.04
C PHE A 174 -4.60 7.98 3.04
N ASN A 175 -5.79 7.59 2.64
CA ASN A 175 -5.99 6.72 1.49
C ASN A 175 -5.69 7.50 0.20
N VAL A 176 -4.97 6.87 -0.71
CA VAL A 176 -4.66 7.45 -2.04
C VAL A 176 -5.10 6.47 -3.12
N GLY A 177 -6.10 6.89 -3.88
CA GLY A 177 -6.69 6.09 -4.93
C GLY A 177 -7.46 6.94 -5.93
N THR A 178 -8.10 6.30 -6.89
CA THR A 178 -8.95 6.94 -7.92
C THR A 178 -10.39 7.11 -7.48
N GLY A 179 -10.82 6.39 -6.44
CA GLY A 179 -12.21 6.29 -6.01
C GLY A 179 -13.09 5.41 -6.92
N VAL A 180 -12.48 4.65 -7.84
CA VAL A 180 -13.20 3.81 -8.80
C VAL A 180 -12.67 2.38 -8.75
N ASP A 181 -13.53 1.45 -8.35
CA ASP A 181 -13.26 0.01 -8.39
C ASP A 181 -13.70 -0.59 -9.73
N CYS A 182 -12.94 -1.58 -10.20
CA CYS A 182 -13.35 -2.44 -11.31
C CYS A 182 -13.18 -3.92 -10.96
N THR A 183 -13.92 -4.80 -11.64
CA THR A 183 -13.68 -6.24 -11.52
C THR A 183 -12.43 -6.63 -12.31
N ILE A 184 -11.78 -7.73 -11.91
CA ILE A 184 -10.61 -8.25 -12.67
C ILE A 184 -11.00 -8.64 -14.11
N LYS A 185 -12.31 -8.87 -14.37
CA LYS A 185 -12.83 -9.25 -15.68
C LYS A 185 -13.02 -8.04 -16.61
N GLU A 186 -13.31 -6.87 -16.08
CA GLU A 186 -13.40 -5.58 -16.80
C GLU A 186 -12.04 -5.11 -17.25
#